data_671ae52300c1e409c8d94db5b3f0ba46
#
_entry.id   671ae52300c1e409c8d94db5b3f0ba46
#
_cell.length_a   1.000
_cell.length_b   1.000
_cell.length_c   1.000
_cell.angle_alpha   90.00
_cell.angle_beta   90.00
_cell.angle_gamma   90.00
#
_symmetry.space_group_name_H-M   'P 1'
#
loop_
_entity.id
_entity.type
_entity.pdbx_description
1 polymer ?
#
loop_
_entity_poly.entity_id
_entity_poly.type
_entity_poly.pdbx_seq_one_letter_code
_entity_poly.pdbx_strand_id
1 'polypeptide(L)'
;MENERRIKEFNRENRPFYIVDHDDGTFSLCLPLDLLNGQHADYCQTAFDRYAKSIGEPTTTPIGLKTHGNGYEWEAAFRQVFRNDPNIGRVLFDCEAGGFFCSCDDLDILEDFGIRFKDVCEDTDRFTEVITEGIQFQEAWEKKQEQLMKTVKGQLMKHPSAVFEIKTPDGDIRISPNDIKLLLSGEMNTVVIEDCHYAAFELLDQEVEAMQTDIFDGNLIRMKTGGYEEPDFEMTM
;
A
#
# COMPACT_ATOMS: atom_id res chain seq x y z
N MET A 1 -13.79 -10.90 26.15
CA MET A 1 -14.85 -11.94 26.13
C MET A 1 -15.72 -11.88 24.88
N GLU A 2 -16.27 -10.72 24.48
CA GLU A 2 -17.11 -10.64 23.26
C GLU A 2 -16.26 -10.76 21.98
N ASN A 3 -15.22 -9.96 21.80
CA ASN A 3 -14.32 -10.04 20.65
C ASN A 3 -13.67 -11.42 20.53
N GLU A 4 -13.21 -12.02 21.63
CA GLU A 4 -12.62 -13.35 21.65
C GLU A 4 -13.57 -14.44 21.09
N ARG A 5 -14.87 -14.34 21.42
CA ARG A 5 -15.89 -15.26 20.87
C ARG A 5 -16.07 -15.04 19.38
N ARG A 6 -16.18 -13.78 18.94
CA ARG A 6 -16.35 -13.41 17.52
C ARG A 6 -15.17 -13.89 16.69
N ILE A 7 -13.94 -13.61 17.14
CA ILE A 7 -12.72 -14.06 16.48
C ILE A 7 -12.64 -15.57 16.37
N LYS A 8 -12.99 -16.32 17.43
CA LYS A 8 -13.05 -17.78 17.38
C LYS A 8 -14.07 -18.28 16.36
N GLU A 9 -15.22 -17.63 16.25
CA GLU A 9 -16.25 -17.96 15.27
C GLU A 9 -15.77 -17.66 13.85
N PHE A 10 -15.25 -16.46 13.60
CA PHE A 10 -14.65 -16.07 12.33
C PHE A 10 -13.56 -17.07 11.88
N ASN A 11 -12.61 -17.36 12.78
CA ASN A 11 -11.48 -18.25 12.51
C ASN A 11 -11.89 -19.70 12.23
N ARG A 12 -13.07 -20.14 12.71
CA ARG A 12 -13.64 -21.43 12.39
C ARG A 12 -14.26 -21.45 11.00
N GLU A 13 -14.99 -20.39 10.63
CA GLU A 13 -15.87 -20.35 9.46
C GLU A 13 -15.16 -19.82 8.20
N ASN A 14 -14.12 -19.01 8.37
CA ASN A 14 -13.45 -18.31 7.27
C ASN A 14 -12.07 -18.88 6.91
N ARG A 15 -11.74 -20.11 7.31
CA ARG A 15 -10.50 -20.75 6.88
C ARG A 15 -10.30 -20.65 5.36
N PRO A 16 -9.07 -20.43 4.88
CA PRO A 16 -7.79 -20.34 5.62
C PRO A 16 -7.50 -18.97 6.25
N PHE A 17 -8.34 -17.96 6.03
CA PHE A 17 -8.21 -16.68 6.72
C PHE A 17 -8.49 -16.82 8.22
N TYR A 18 -7.77 -16.03 9.03
CA TYR A 18 -8.04 -15.93 10.46
C TYR A 18 -7.69 -14.54 10.99
N ILE A 19 -8.31 -14.16 12.08
CA ILE A 19 -8.06 -12.91 12.80
C ILE A 19 -7.28 -13.19 14.07
N VAL A 20 -6.30 -12.31 14.36
CA VAL A 20 -5.51 -12.27 15.59
C VAL A 20 -5.84 -10.98 16.34
N ASP A 21 -6.04 -11.08 17.65
CA ASP A 21 -6.14 -9.95 18.57
C ASP A 21 -4.75 -9.71 19.19
N HIS A 22 -4.25 -8.48 19.12
CA HIS A 22 -2.93 -8.12 19.63
C HIS A 22 -2.96 -7.61 21.09
N ASP A 23 -4.13 -7.63 21.74
CA ASP A 23 -4.35 -7.15 23.12
C ASP A 23 -4.01 -5.64 23.35
N ASP A 24 -3.71 -4.91 22.29
CA ASP A 24 -3.42 -3.46 22.29
C ASP A 24 -4.53 -2.61 21.64
N GLY A 25 -5.62 -3.26 21.26
CA GLY A 25 -6.75 -2.66 20.57
C GLY A 25 -6.66 -2.76 19.05
N THR A 26 -5.64 -3.44 18.52
CA THR A 26 -5.51 -3.74 17.09
C THR A 26 -5.75 -5.21 16.80
N PHE A 27 -6.21 -5.48 15.58
CA PHE A 27 -6.50 -6.82 15.07
C PHE A 27 -5.78 -7.00 13.74
N SER A 28 -5.41 -8.24 13.39
CA SER A 28 -4.86 -8.56 12.06
C SER A 28 -5.67 -9.66 11.39
N LEU A 29 -6.02 -9.46 10.13
CA LEU A 29 -6.51 -10.51 9.23
C LEU A 29 -5.30 -11.14 8.52
N CYS A 30 -5.19 -12.46 8.62
CA CYS A 30 -4.00 -13.21 8.24
C CYS A 30 -4.33 -14.35 7.26
N LEU A 31 -3.45 -14.54 6.28
CA LEU A 31 -3.37 -15.73 5.41
C LEU A 31 -1.89 -16.12 5.26
N PRO A 32 -1.33 -16.95 6.16
CA PRO A 32 0.07 -17.37 6.07
C PRO A 32 0.21 -18.47 5.01
N LEU A 33 0.69 -18.10 3.85
CA LEU A 33 0.81 -18.97 2.67
C LEU A 33 1.77 -20.14 2.90
N ASP A 34 2.88 -19.90 3.60
CA ASP A 34 3.88 -20.93 3.92
C ASP A 34 3.36 -22.00 4.89
N LEU A 35 2.27 -21.72 5.60
CA LEU A 35 1.67 -22.64 6.57
C LEU A 35 0.42 -23.33 6.03
N LEU A 36 0.03 -23.07 4.79
CA LEU A 36 -1.10 -23.74 4.17
C LEU A 36 -0.83 -25.24 4.00
N ASN A 37 -1.77 -26.05 4.40
CA ASN A 37 -1.69 -27.50 4.31
C ASN A 37 -3.08 -28.16 4.08
N GLY A 38 -3.08 -29.46 3.85
CA GLY A 38 -4.30 -30.22 3.66
C GLY A 38 -5.16 -29.64 2.54
N GLN A 39 -6.43 -29.38 2.82
CA GLN A 39 -7.40 -28.85 1.84
C GLN A 39 -7.08 -27.40 1.39
N HIS A 40 -6.19 -26.70 2.08
CA HIS A 40 -5.81 -25.33 1.78
C HIS A 40 -4.43 -25.21 1.14
N ALA A 41 -3.71 -26.31 0.90
CA ALA A 41 -2.33 -26.30 0.41
C ALA A 41 -2.11 -25.48 -0.88
N ASP A 42 -3.11 -25.45 -1.76
CA ASP A 42 -3.08 -24.68 -3.00
C ASP A 42 -4.27 -23.71 -3.08
N TYR A 43 -4.61 -23.07 -1.95
CA TYR A 43 -5.75 -22.16 -1.88
C TYR A 43 -5.62 -21.04 -2.92
N CYS A 44 -6.60 -20.95 -3.80
CA CYS A 44 -6.67 -20.01 -4.93
C CYS A 44 -5.51 -20.08 -5.95
N GLN A 45 -4.57 -21.03 -5.84
CA GLN A 45 -3.43 -21.13 -6.74
C GLN A 45 -3.85 -21.24 -8.22
N THR A 46 -4.98 -21.87 -8.51
CA THR A 46 -5.53 -21.97 -9.88
C THR A 46 -5.75 -20.59 -10.51
N ALA A 47 -6.20 -19.61 -9.74
CA ALA A 47 -6.42 -18.25 -10.23
C ALA A 47 -5.09 -17.54 -10.55
N PHE A 48 -4.07 -17.67 -9.68
CA PHE A 48 -2.73 -17.16 -9.93
C PHE A 48 -2.04 -17.86 -11.12
N ASP A 49 -2.23 -19.16 -11.28
CA ASP A 49 -1.69 -19.90 -12.43
C ASP A 49 -2.35 -19.47 -13.76
N ARG A 50 -3.63 -19.09 -13.72
CA ARG A 50 -4.31 -18.49 -14.89
C ARG A 50 -3.76 -17.10 -15.20
N TYR A 51 -3.54 -16.30 -14.18
CA TYR A 51 -2.89 -14.99 -14.33
C TYR A 51 -1.52 -15.15 -14.98
N ALA A 52 -0.62 -15.98 -14.43
CA ALA A 52 0.70 -16.25 -15.00
C ALA A 52 0.64 -16.62 -16.50
N LYS A 53 -0.24 -17.54 -16.83
CA LYS A 53 -0.45 -17.95 -18.24
C LYS A 53 -0.94 -16.81 -19.12
N SER A 54 -1.79 -15.92 -18.61
CA SER A 54 -2.34 -14.79 -19.36
C SER A 54 -1.28 -13.76 -19.76
N ILE A 55 -0.22 -13.63 -18.95
CA ILE A 55 0.93 -12.74 -19.20
C ILE A 55 2.11 -13.47 -19.87
N GLY A 56 1.95 -14.76 -20.17
CA GLY A 56 2.98 -15.57 -20.85
C GLY A 56 4.09 -16.09 -19.93
N GLU A 57 3.87 -16.09 -18.63
CA GLU A 57 4.82 -16.59 -17.64
C GLU A 57 4.58 -18.06 -17.25
N PRO A 58 5.63 -18.80 -16.86
CA PRO A 58 5.49 -20.14 -16.33
C PRO A 58 4.81 -20.11 -14.95
N THR A 59 4.02 -21.11 -14.63
CA THR A 59 3.36 -21.23 -13.30
C THR A 59 4.30 -21.71 -12.20
N THR A 60 5.47 -22.23 -12.56
CA THR A 60 6.50 -22.70 -11.63
C THR A 60 7.89 -22.32 -12.11
N THR A 61 8.77 -22.05 -11.16
CA THR A 61 10.21 -21.89 -11.41
C THR A 61 10.84 -23.23 -11.80
N PRO A 62 12.09 -23.24 -12.35
CA PRO A 62 12.83 -24.48 -12.65
C PRO A 62 13.05 -25.41 -11.44
N ILE A 63 12.98 -24.89 -10.23
CA ILE A 63 13.09 -25.67 -8.99
C ILE A 63 11.73 -26.02 -8.37
N GLY A 64 10.62 -25.77 -9.10
CA GLY A 64 9.27 -26.19 -8.72
C GLY A 64 8.54 -25.25 -7.76
N LEU A 65 9.05 -24.05 -7.49
CA LEU A 65 8.32 -23.06 -6.69
C LEU A 65 7.28 -22.35 -7.56
N LYS A 66 6.16 -21.96 -6.97
CA LYS A 66 5.14 -21.14 -7.63
C LYS A 66 5.73 -19.78 -8.00
N THR A 67 5.38 -19.27 -9.18
CA THR A 67 5.83 -17.95 -9.66
C THR A 67 4.96 -16.83 -9.14
N HIS A 68 3.68 -17.12 -8.89
CA HIS A 68 2.66 -16.18 -8.45
C HIS A 68 1.87 -16.73 -7.26
N GLY A 69 1.23 -15.83 -6.52
CA GLY A 69 0.46 -16.13 -5.31
C GLY A 69 1.20 -15.77 -4.02
N ASN A 70 2.17 -14.84 -4.09
CA ASN A 70 2.85 -14.29 -2.90
C ASN A 70 1.95 -13.27 -2.17
N GLY A 71 2.28 -12.92 -0.94
CA GLY A 71 1.44 -12.04 -0.13
C GLY A 71 1.25 -10.64 -0.69
N TYR A 72 2.19 -10.11 -1.47
CA TYR A 72 2.04 -8.80 -2.13
C TYR A 72 0.99 -8.84 -3.25
N GLU A 73 0.91 -9.93 -3.99
CA GLU A 73 -0.12 -10.13 -5.02
C GLU A 73 -1.50 -10.37 -4.39
N TRP A 74 -1.54 -10.99 -3.21
CA TRP A 74 -2.76 -11.07 -2.40
C TRP A 74 -3.20 -9.70 -1.91
N GLU A 75 -2.27 -8.83 -1.50
CA GLU A 75 -2.55 -7.44 -1.15
C GLU A 75 -3.13 -6.68 -2.34
N ALA A 76 -2.52 -6.79 -3.52
CA ALA A 76 -3.01 -6.15 -4.74
C ALA A 76 -4.45 -6.58 -5.07
N ALA A 77 -4.75 -7.87 -4.93
CA ALA A 77 -6.10 -8.41 -5.11
C ALA A 77 -7.08 -7.87 -4.05
N PHE A 78 -6.68 -7.83 -2.78
CA PHE A 78 -7.51 -7.30 -1.70
C PHE A 78 -7.83 -5.81 -1.90
N ARG A 79 -6.82 -4.99 -2.18
CA ARG A 79 -6.99 -3.57 -2.48
C ARG A 79 -7.91 -3.35 -3.68
N GLN A 80 -7.83 -4.21 -4.70
CA GLN A 80 -8.70 -4.14 -5.87
C GLN A 80 -10.16 -4.42 -5.52
N VAL A 81 -10.44 -5.43 -4.67
CA VAL A 81 -11.81 -5.73 -4.23
C VAL A 81 -12.43 -4.55 -3.48
N PHE A 82 -11.64 -3.91 -2.61
CA PHE A 82 -12.13 -2.87 -1.70
C PHE A 82 -11.76 -1.45 -2.13
N ARG A 83 -11.27 -1.23 -3.36
CA ARG A 83 -10.77 0.08 -3.85
C ARG A 83 -11.74 1.25 -3.67
N ASN A 84 -13.04 0.97 -3.64
CA ASN A 84 -14.09 1.98 -3.48
C ASN A 84 -14.77 1.91 -2.09
N ASP A 85 -14.26 1.08 -1.19
CA ASP A 85 -14.81 0.98 0.17
C ASP A 85 -14.21 2.10 1.03
N PRO A 86 -15.03 2.89 1.73
CA PRO A 86 -14.54 4.03 2.51
C PRO A 86 -13.62 3.61 3.68
N ASN A 87 -13.67 2.36 4.09
CA ASN A 87 -12.88 1.84 5.21
C ASN A 87 -11.52 1.29 4.78
N ILE A 88 -11.23 1.17 3.47
CA ILE A 88 -9.94 0.60 3.02
C ILE A 88 -8.74 1.43 3.50
N GLY A 89 -8.89 2.74 3.62
CA GLY A 89 -7.85 3.64 4.14
C GLY A 89 -7.53 3.46 5.64
N ARG A 90 -8.36 2.71 6.40
CA ARG A 90 -8.11 2.37 7.81
C ARG A 90 -7.32 1.07 7.97
N VAL A 91 -7.10 0.33 6.89
CA VAL A 91 -6.40 -0.96 6.90
C VAL A 91 -4.93 -0.73 6.57
N LEU A 92 -4.06 -1.18 7.47
CA LEU A 92 -2.61 -1.19 7.28
C LEU A 92 -2.16 -2.56 6.78
N PHE A 93 -1.31 -2.60 5.77
CA PHE A 93 -0.81 -3.83 5.19
C PHE A 93 0.64 -4.08 5.60
N ASP A 94 0.94 -5.32 5.97
CA ASP A 94 2.28 -5.80 6.34
C ASP A 94 2.53 -7.15 5.65
N CYS A 95 2.35 -7.16 4.33
CA CYS A 95 2.44 -8.37 3.52
C CYS A 95 3.89 -8.76 3.23
N GLU A 96 4.13 -10.05 3.20
CA GLU A 96 5.42 -10.65 2.88
C GLU A 96 5.27 -11.70 1.76
N ALA A 97 6.39 -12.18 1.21
CA ALA A 97 6.34 -13.23 0.19
C ALA A 97 5.59 -14.50 0.69
N GLY A 98 5.73 -14.83 1.98
CA GLY A 98 5.13 -16.00 2.62
C GLY A 98 3.73 -15.78 3.20
N GLY A 99 3.13 -14.58 3.10
CA GLY A 99 1.82 -14.35 3.70
C GLY A 99 1.20 -13.00 3.40
N PHE A 100 -0.13 -13.00 3.38
CA PHE A 100 -0.94 -11.79 3.35
C PHE A 100 -1.35 -11.45 4.77
N PHE A 101 -1.06 -10.21 5.18
CA PHE A 101 -1.37 -9.69 6.51
C PHE A 101 -1.88 -8.26 6.38
N CYS A 102 -2.99 -7.96 7.04
CA CYS A 102 -3.44 -6.58 7.18
C CYS A 102 -4.05 -6.35 8.56
N SER A 103 -3.95 -5.13 9.08
CA SER A 103 -4.38 -4.79 10.43
C SER A 103 -5.30 -3.56 10.45
N CYS A 104 -6.15 -3.50 11.47
CA CYS A 104 -7.07 -2.40 11.74
C CYS A 104 -7.37 -2.35 13.24
N ASP A 105 -7.74 -1.17 13.73
CA ASP A 105 -8.24 -0.95 15.10
C ASP A 105 -9.73 -1.30 15.26
N ASP A 106 -10.39 -1.73 14.20
CA ASP A 106 -11.82 -2.01 14.13
C ASP A 106 -12.07 -3.45 13.66
N LEU A 107 -12.49 -4.30 14.59
CA LEU A 107 -12.78 -5.71 14.31
C LEU A 107 -13.93 -5.89 13.30
N ASP A 108 -14.93 -4.99 13.30
CA ASP A 108 -16.08 -5.10 12.39
C ASP A 108 -15.63 -4.94 10.94
N ILE A 109 -14.68 -4.05 10.68
CA ILE A 109 -14.10 -3.85 9.35
C ILE A 109 -13.36 -5.09 8.88
N LEU A 110 -12.50 -5.67 9.73
CA LEU A 110 -11.72 -6.85 9.34
C LEU A 110 -12.59 -8.10 9.15
N GLU A 111 -13.62 -8.28 9.97
CA GLU A 111 -14.57 -9.38 9.80
C GLU A 111 -15.34 -9.22 8.47
N ASP A 112 -15.89 -8.04 8.20
CA ASP A 112 -16.61 -7.76 6.93
C ASP A 112 -15.70 -7.98 5.72
N PHE A 113 -14.51 -7.41 5.75
CA PHE A 113 -13.54 -7.55 4.67
C PHE A 113 -13.10 -9.00 4.48
N GLY A 114 -12.80 -9.72 5.55
CA GLY A 114 -12.38 -11.11 5.49
C GLY A 114 -13.45 -12.02 4.88
N ILE A 115 -14.72 -11.85 5.25
CA ILE A 115 -15.85 -12.61 4.70
C ILE A 115 -16.02 -12.28 3.21
N ARG A 116 -16.13 -11.00 2.86
CA ARG A 116 -16.35 -10.56 1.47
C ARG A 116 -15.19 -10.92 0.55
N PHE A 117 -13.95 -10.85 1.05
CA PHE A 117 -12.78 -11.24 0.29
C PHE A 117 -12.75 -12.76 0.05
N LYS A 118 -13.05 -13.55 1.08
CA LYS A 118 -13.16 -15.00 0.94
C LYS A 118 -14.20 -15.41 -0.10
N ASP A 119 -15.36 -14.76 -0.11
CA ASP A 119 -16.40 -15.01 -1.12
C ASP A 119 -15.89 -14.74 -2.55
N VAL A 120 -15.07 -13.74 -2.74
CA VAL A 120 -14.42 -13.45 -4.04
C VAL A 120 -13.38 -14.52 -4.37
N CYS A 121 -12.58 -14.96 -3.40
CA CYS A 121 -11.56 -15.98 -3.58
C CYS A 121 -12.14 -17.36 -3.97
N GLU A 122 -13.33 -17.69 -3.50
CA GLU A 122 -14.00 -18.97 -3.79
C GLU A 122 -14.58 -19.06 -5.21
N ASP A 123 -14.74 -17.92 -5.90
CA ASP A 123 -15.05 -17.87 -7.32
C ASP A 123 -13.76 -17.69 -8.13
N THR A 124 -13.22 -18.77 -8.67
CA THR A 124 -11.93 -18.77 -9.39
C THR A 124 -11.92 -17.82 -10.59
N ASP A 125 -13.02 -17.67 -11.32
CA ASP A 125 -13.07 -16.80 -12.50
C ASP A 125 -13.02 -15.33 -12.06
N ARG A 126 -13.86 -14.96 -11.12
CA ARG A 126 -13.89 -13.63 -10.52
C ARG A 126 -12.57 -13.27 -9.83
N PHE A 127 -11.98 -14.20 -9.09
CA PHE A 127 -10.73 -13.95 -8.40
C PHE A 127 -9.56 -13.78 -9.39
N THR A 128 -9.55 -14.52 -10.53
CA THR A 128 -8.58 -14.32 -11.60
C THR A 128 -8.66 -12.91 -12.20
N GLU A 129 -9.87 -12.38 -12.42
CA GLU A 129 -10.08 -11.01 -12.89
C GLU A 129 -9.54 -10.00 -11.87
N VAL A 130 -9.88 -10.18 -10.59
CA VAL A 130 -9.45 -9.31 -9.49
C VAL A 130 -7.91 -9.30 -9.34
N ILE A 131 -7.25 -10.46 -9.40
CA ILE A 131 -5.78 -10.56 -9.38
C ILE A 131 -5.19 -9.78 -10.56
N THR A 132 -5.72 -10.01 -11.76
CA THR A 132 -5.21 -9.37 -12.98
C THR A 132 -5.31 -7.85 -12.90
N GLU A 133 -6.47 -7.34 -12.51
CA GLU A 133 -6.70 -5.90 -12.37
C GLU A 133 -5.87 -5.30 -11.22
N GLY A 134 -5.79 -5.98 -10.09
CA GLY A 134 -5.06 -5.53 -8.91
C GLY A 134 -3.56 -5.42 -9.17
N ILE A 135 -2.94 -6.45 -9.75
CA ILE A 135 -1.50 -6.44 -10.07
C ILE A 135 -1.21 -5.39 -11.15
N GLN A 136 -2.02 -5.30 -12.20
CA GLN A 136 -1.84 -4.29 -13.25
C GLN A 136 -1.95 -2.87 -12.69
N PHE A 137 -2.88 -2.63 -11.76
CA PHE A 137 -3.01 -1.34 -11.09
C PHE A 137 -1.78 -1.03 -10.26
N GLN A 138 -1.30 -1.98 -9.44
CA GLN A 138 -0.10 -1.82 -8.62
C GLN A 138 1.14 -1.54 -9.48
N GLU A 139 1.38 -2.31 -10.54
CA GLU A 139 2.51 -2.08 -11.46
C GLU A 139 2.44 -0.71 -12.15
N ALA A 140 1.24 -0.28 -12.56
CA ALA A 140 1.06 1.03 -13.17
C ALA A 140 1.33 2.15 -12.17
N TRP A 141 0.94 1.95 -10.90
CA TRP A 141 1.21 2.87 -9.82
C TRP A 141 2.71 2.96 -9.51
N GLU A 142 3.40 1.83 -9.35
CA GLU A 142 4.86 1.77 -9.13
C GLU A 142 5.65 2.46 -10.25
N LYS A 143 5.27 2.24 -11.51
CA LYS A 143 5.89 2.94 -12.66
C LYS A 143 5.70 4.46 -12.59
N LYS A 144 4.53 4.93 -12.14
CA LYS A 144 4.27 6.35 -11.95
C LYS A 144 5.14 6.92 -10.83
N GLN A 145 5.27 6.20 -9.70
CA GLN A 145 6.14 6.57 -8.59
C GLN A 145 7.61 6.70 -9.06
N GLU A 146 8.09 5.70 -9.79
CA GLU A 146 9.44 5.72 -10.34
C GLU A 146 9.68 6.90 -11.28
N GLN A 147 8.69 7.22 -12.12
CA GLN A 147 8.77 8.36 -13.02
C GLN A 147 8.77 9.69 -12.25
N LEU A 148 7.95 9.82 -11.22
CA LEU A 148 7.91 10.98 -10.35
C LEU A 148 9.25 11.18 -9.65
N MET A 149 9.80 10.13 -9.05
CA MET A 149 11.10 10.16 -8.37
C MET A 149 12.21 10.60 -9.34
N LYS A 150 12.22 10.10 -10.57
CA LYS A 150 13.16 10.54 -11.62
C LYS A 150 12.99 12.04 -11.93
N THR A 151 11.75 12.51 -12.01
CA THR A 151 11.43 13.92 -12.29
C THR A 151 11.91 14.81 -11.16
N VAL A 152 11.56 14.51 -9.91
CA VAL A 152 11.98 15.24 -8.70
C VAL A 152 13.50 15.27 -8.60
N LYS A 153 14.18 14.13 -8.77
CA LYS A 153 15.63 14.04 -8.77
C LYS A 153 16.26 14.89 -9.87
N GLY A 154 15.70 14.86 -11.08
CA GLY A 154 16.16 15.68 -12.20
C GLY A 154 16.00 17.19 -11.94
N GLN A 155 14.94 17.60 -11.28
CA GLN A 155 14.69 18.99 -10.91
C GLN A 155 15.61 19.44 -9.78
N LEU A 156 15.85 18.61 -8.76
CA LEU A 156 16.81 18.90 -7.69
C LEU A 156 18.24 19.10 -8.22
N MET A 157 18.65 18.32 -9.22
CA MET A 157 19.97 18.47 -9.85
C MET A 157 20.10 19.80 -10.61
N LYS A 158 19.01 20.27 -11.24
CA LYS A 158 18.99 21.56 -11.97
C LYS A 158 18.87 22.76 -11.03
N HIS A 159 18.16 22.58 -9.93
CA HIS A 159 17.79 23.64 -9.00
C HIS A 159 18.00 23.17 -7.55
N PRO A 160 19.26 23.08 -7.09
CA PRO A 160 19.60 22.47 -5.79
C PRO A 160 19.06 23.24 -4.57
N SER A 161 18.59 24.47 -4.77
CA SER A 161 17.95 25.30 -3.73
C SER A 161 16.42 25.39 -3.89
N ALA A 162 15.82 24.55 -4.73
CA ALA A 162 14.36 24.56 -4.90
C ALA A 162 13.64 24.07 -3.65
N VAL A 163 12.57 24.74 -3.29
CA VAL A 163 11.62 24.33 -2.24
C VAL A 163 10.45 23.62 -2.92
N PHE A 164 10.09 22.45 -2.41
CA PHE A 164 8.93 21.69 -2.88
C PHE A 164 7.75 21.99 -1.97
N GLU A 165 6.65 22.44 -2.55
CA GLU A 165 5.36 22.57 -1.85
C GLU A 165 4.47 21.43 -2.26
N ILE A 166 4.01 20.64 -1.27
CA ILE A 166 3.02 19.61 -1.41
C ILE A 166 1.67 20.18 -1.00
N LYS A 167 0.69 20.14 -1.88
CA LYS A 167 -0.67 20.54 -1.55
C LYS A 167 -1.41 19.37 -0.95
N THR A 168 -1.82 19.49 0.30
CA THR A 168 -2.70 18.53 0.95
C THR A 168 -4.06 19.15 1.23
N PRO A 169 -5.11 18.34 1.50
CA PRO A 169 -6.41 18.84 1.93
C PRO A 169 -6.33 19.72 3.19
N ASP A 170 -5.34 19.49 4.04
CA ASP A 170 -5.13 20.16 5.32
C ASP A 170 -4.20 21.39 5.23
N GLY A 171 -3.64 21.65 4.05
CA GLY A 171 -2.76 22.79 3.81
C GLY A 171 -1.54 22.45 2.95
N ASP A 172 -0.78 23.50 2.56
CA ASP A 172 0.44 23.33 1.77
C ASP A 172 1.60 22.95 2.69
N ILE A 173 2.25 21.81 2.42
CA ILE A 173 3.41 21.32 3.15
C ILE A 173 4.68 21.70 2.39
N ARG A 174 5.63 22.33 3.06
CA ARG A 174 6.94 22.65 2.48
C ARG A 174 7.99 21.66 2.90
N ILE A 175 8.60 21.01 1.91
CA ILE A 175 9.71 20.08 2.13
C ILE A 175 11.01 20.76 1.67
N SER A 176 12.02 20.78 2.54
CA SER A 176 13.32 21.34 2.18
C SER A 176 14.02 20.48 1.11
N PRO A 177 14.86 21.07 0.25
CA PRO A 177 15.65 20.29 -0.72
C PRO A 177 16.52 19.23 -0.06
N ASN A 178 16.95 19.46 1.18
CA ASN A 178 17.76 18.52 1.92
C ASN A 178 16.94 17.32 2.38
N ASP A 179 15.73 17.55 2.91
CA ASP A 179 14.83 16.47 3.34
C ASP A 179 14.41 15.60 2.15
N ILE A 180 14.12 16.22 1.00
CA ILE A 180 13.85 15.45 -0.23
C ILE A 180 15.06 14.61 -0.64
N LYS A 181 16.29 15.12 -0.54
CA LYS A 181 17.49 14.30 -0.82
C LYS A 181 17.61 13.12 0.13
N LEU A 182 17.36 13.33 1.41
CA LEU A 182 17.39 12.28 2.43
C LEU A 182 16.28 11.23 2.21
N LEU A 183 15.08 11.67 1.82
CA LEU A 183 14.00 10.76 1.40
C LEU A 183 14.37 9.95 0.15
N LEU A 184 14.93 10.60 -0.86
CA LEU A 184 15.35 9.97 -2.12
C LEU A 184 16.55 9.01 -1.96
N SER A 185 17.42 9.24 -0.97
CA SER A 185 18.55 8.35 -0.65
C SER A 185 18.15 7.18 0.24
N GLY A 186 16.96 7.21 0.83
CA GLY A 186 16.53 6.25 1.83
C GLY A 186 17.18 6.43 3.21
N GLU A 187 17.90 7.55 3.42
CA GLU A 187 18.49 7.90 4.72
C GLU A 187 17.44 8.44 5.70
N MET A 188 16.30 8.89 5.19
CA MET A 188 15.15 9.32 5.95
C MET A 188 13.90 8.56 5.47
N ASN A 189 13.18 7.94 6.39
CA ASN A 189 11.95 7.21 6.09
C ASN A 189 10.69 8.03 6.40
N THR A 190 10.83 9.09 7.19
CA THR A 190 9.71 9.94 7.61
C THR A 190 10.11 11.41 7.60
N VAL A 191 9.14 12.27 7.29
CA VAL A 191 9.25 13.72 7.48
C VAL A 191 8.35 14.10 8.65
N VAL A 192 8.84 14.94 9.55
CA VAL A 192 8.06 15.50 10.65
C VAL A 192 7.49 16.84 10.22
N ILE A 193 6.17 16.96 10.23
CA ILE A 193 5.45 18.17 9.89
C ILE A 193 4.42 18.40 11.00
N GLU A 194 4.52 19.55 11.69
CA GLU A 194 3.59 19.92 12.77
C GLU A 194 3.39 18.80 13.81
N ASP A 195 4.48 18.18 14.28
CA ASP A 195 4.50 17.04 15.21
C ASP A 195 3.91 15.72 14.69
N CYS A 196 3.49 15.66 13.44
CA CYS A 196 3.09 14.43 12.78
C CYS A 196 4.23 13.82 11.98
N HIS A 197 4.41 12.50 12.12
CA HIS A 197 5.38 11.73 11.34
C HIS A 197 4.68 11.20 10.09
N TYR A 198 5.14 11.62 8.91
CA TYR A 198 4.69 11.08 7.64
C TYR A 198 5.77 10.17 7.06
N ALA A 199 5.44 8.93 6.76
CA ALA A 199 6.32 8.09 5.98
C ALA A 199 6.52 8.69 4.58
N ALA A 200 7.72 8.55 4.02
CA ALA A 200 8.04 9.13 2.72
C ALA A 200 7.05 8.68 1.63
N PHE A 201 6.63 7.40 1.68
CA PHE A 201 5.66 6.88 0.73
C PHE A 201 4.24 7.38 1.00
N GLU A 202 3.85 7.69 2.24
CA GLU A 202 2.52 8.25 2.57
C GLU A 202 2.36 9.67 2.03
N LEU A 203 3.43 10.50 2.09
CA LEU A 203 3.45 11.79 1.43
C LEU A 203 3.37 11.64 -0.08
N LEU A 204 4.12 10.69 -0.65
CA LEU A 204 4.07 10.37 -2.07
C LEU A 204 2.71 9.77 -2.46
N ASP A 205 2.08 8.99 -1.59
CA ASP A 205 0.78 8.35 -1.80
C ASP A 205 -0.38 9.35 -1.76
N GLN A 206 -0.40 10.22 -0.77
CA GLN A 206 -1.39 11.31 -0.71
C GLN A 206 -1.24 12.28 -1.87
N GLU A 207 -0.01 12.55 -2.30
CA GLU A 207 0.24 13.29 -3.52
C GLU A 207 -0.20 12.53 -4.76
N VAL A 208 0.00 11.24 -4.83
CA VAL A 208 -0.41 10.45 -6.00
C VAL A 208 -1.92 10.44 -6.17
N GLU A 209 -2.72 10.43 -5.12
CA GLU A 209 -4.17 10.62 -5.25
C GLU A 209 -4.54 12.07 -5.63
N ALA A 210 -3.90 13.06 -5.03
CA ALA A 210 -4.05 14.46 -5.46
C ALA A 210 -3.47 14.70 -6.87
N MET A 211 -2.36 14.06 -7.20
CA MET A 211 -1.68 14.09 -8.50
C MET A 211 -2.44 13.41 -9.62
N GLN A 212 -3.34 12.47 -9.37
CA GLN A 212 -4.20 11.94 -10.42
C GLN A 212 -5.08 13.01 -11.04
N THR A 213 -5.31 14.13 -10.35
CA THR A 213 -6.09 15.25 -10.87
C THR A 213 -5.25 16.40 -11.42
N ASP A 214 -4.04 16.68 -10.88
CA ASP A 214 -3.36 17.96 -11.15
C ASP A 214 -1.89 17.87 -11.60
N ILE A 215 -1.13 16.84 -11.29
CA ILE A 215 0.31 16.78 -11.69
C ILE A 215 0.50 16.47 -13.17
N PHE A 216 -0.39 15.71 -13.79
CA PHE A 216 -0.34 15.50 -15.23
C PHE A 216 -0.60 16.79 -16.02
N ASP A 217 -1.24 17.80 -15.41
CA ASP A 217 -1.43 19.14 -15.97
C ASP A 217 -0.27 20.11 -15.64
N GLY A 218 0.81 19.67 -15.04
CA GLY A 218 2.05 20.44 -14.85
C GLY A 218 2.05 21.40 -13.67
N ASN A 219 1.08 21.34 -12.77
CA ASN A 219 0.87 22.38 -11.75
C ASN A 219 1.24 22.06 -10.31
N LEU A 220 1.68 20.84 -9.99
CA LEU A 220 1.88 20.43 -8.60
C LEU A 220 3.31 20.58 -8.04
N ILE A 221 4.31 20.66 -8.89
CA ILE A 221 5.65 21.05 -8.44
C ILE A 221 5.81 22.53 -8.74
N ARG A 222 5.27 23.40 -7.91
CA ARG A 222 5.65 24.81 -7.92
C ARG A 222 7.05 24.93 -7.36
N MET A 223 8.04 24.84 -8.23
CA MET A 223 9.39 25.26 -7.91
C MET A 223 9.37 26.76 -7.76
N LYS A 224 9.45 27.28 -6.54
CA LYS A 224 9.91 28.65 -6.36
C LYS A 224 11.42 28.67 -6.63
N THR A 225 11.81 29.15 -7.80
CA THR A 225 13.18 29.52 -8.10
C THR A 225 13.50 30.84 -7.38
N GLY A 226 13.81 30.75 -6.11
CA GLY A 226 14.21 31.86 -5.25
C GLY A 226 14.58 31.23 -3.92
N GLY A 227 15.81 31.45 -3.48
CA GLY A 227 16.38 30.77 -2.33
C GLY A 227 15.42 30.69 -1.14
N TYR A 228 15.64 29.67 -0.32
CA TYR A 228 15.03 29.53 1.00
C TYR A 228 15.32 30.83 1.77
N GLU A 229 14.34 31.72 1.90
CA GLU A 229 14.34 32.77 2.90
C GLU A 229 13.97 32.08 4.20
N GLU A 230 14.96 31.90 5.09
CA GLU A 230 14.66 31.53 6.48
C GLU A 230 13.63 32.51 7.02
N PRO A 231 12.57 32.03 7.69
CA PRO A 231 11.63 32.91 8.34
C PRO A 231 12.42 33.77 9.33
N ASP A 232 12.34 35.10 9.22
CA ASP A 232 12.89 36.03 10.16
C ASP A 232 12.34 35.75 11.55
N PHE A 233 13.12 35.08 12.37
CA PHE A 233 12.88 35.04 13.81
C PHE A 233 13.19 36.44 14.37
N GLU A 234 12.18 37.30 14.38
CA GLU A 234 12.23 38.47 15.25
C GLU A 234 12.35 38.00 16.71
N MET A 235 13.57 37.97 17.21
CA MET A 235 13.80 37.94 18.64
C MET A 235 13.30 39.25 19.24
N THR A 236 12.07 39.27 19.70
CA THR A 236 11.60 40.31 20.63
C THR A 236 12.34 40.13 21.95
N MET A 237 13.29 41.05 22.20
CA MET A 237 13.88 41.24 23.53
C MET A 237 12.88 41.87 24.51
#